data_2d7112a361a49aed9a9fa0575b0f35f2
#
_entry.id   2d7112a361a49aed9a9fa0575b0f35f2
#
_cell.length_a   1.000
_cell.length_b   1.000
_cell.length_c   1.000
_cell.angle_alpha   90.00
_cell.angle_beta   90.00
_cell.angle_gamma   90.00
#
_symmetry.space_group_name_H-M   'P 1'
#
loop_
_entity.id
_entity.type
_entity.pdbx_description
1 polymer ?
#
loop_
_entity_poly.entity_id
_entity_poly.type
_entity_poly.pdbx_seq_one_letter_code
_entity_poly.pdbx_strand_id
1 'polypeptide(L)'
;MNAQLLIAEKSARQQQKIITLNKYIEKYPQGWEKRLELADLLYEIGNWSQAIIEYNQVIVRQPQLLDVHLKLGKILQLMGQRKEALQSYDTALFLSENSVTQHYIQGLIATCKGDNEKALTAFNLAASLEPDQVFHRLALSQVYQNVENPLGIIRSLEPVLAINPDDVMSLIYSYDALIAVVDIQTAKERFNSLIDLAGDDFRVIQRQIDQRLLARMVSAEEGKITKKMITSLLGTIPHCVEVHKSLAYYHILRGDWAKGVEILAKFTTESPNYPYGWYYYGLSLFHTGKYQQGAEMMVKAYYLYPHDREIYRGLCEILPFAPDPVKSKTILASIVEEMLTRFPECWSMWTTAGRVLVEHFPDIERGCQVSQQGTKLQPQLADTWLRHGQVLILARKHREALEALKKAWELLPDGSYLQSVPAAFWLGESYRVLKNAKASKRWWEVAAQGCQELRLFNPAMADYWLGKVMFRLGDKSGSRQAYKGALSQQLLYPVRGEVERILEKLKR
;
A
#
# COMPACT_ATOMS: atom_id res chain seq x y z
N MET A 1 -27.00 5.01 10.78
CA MET A 1 -27.79 3.74 10.94
C MET A 1 -27.99 3.03 9.60
N ASN A 2 -28.07 3.74 8.47
CA ASN A 2 -28.43 3.14 7.17
C ASN A 2 -27.35 2.33 6.45
N ALA A 3 -26.07 2.77 6.42
CA ALA A 3 -25.03 2.11 5.63
C ALA A 3 -24.74 0.65 6.07
N GLN A 4 -24.72 0.39 7.37
CA GLN A 4 -24.45 -0.94 7.93
C GLN A 4 -25.60 -1.94 7.69
N LEU A 5 -26.84 -1.49 7.73
CA LEU A 5 -28.01 -2.29 7.35
C LEU A 5 -27.98 -2.61 5.85
N LEU A 6 -27.66 -1.62 5.01
CA LEU A 6 -27.53 -1.79 3.57
C LEU A 6 -26.43 -2.79 3.20
N ILE A 7 -25.27 -2.75 3.88
CA ILE A 7 -24.16 -3.70 3.65
C ILE A 7 -24.60 -5.12 4.04
N ALA A 8 -25.23 -5.30 5.18
CA ALA A 8 -25.70 -6.61 5.64
C ALA A 8 -26.78 -7.18 4.69
N GLU A 9 -27.69 -6.34 4.23
CA GLU A 9 -28.72 -6.73 3.26
C GLU A 9 -28.11 -7.07 1.88
N LYS A 10 -27.15 -6.28 1.41
CA LYS A 10 -26.42 -6.54 0.17
C LYS A 10 -25.66 -7.88 0.23
N SER A 11 -24.98 -8.14 1.34
CA SER A 11 -24.30 -9.42 1.59
C SER A 11 -25.24 -10.61 1.58
N ALA A 12 -26.37 -10.51 2.29
CA ALA A 12 -27.37 -11.57 2.33
C ALA A 12 -27.98 -11.85 0.94
N ARG A 13 -28.24 -10.78 0.15
CA ARG A 13 -28.76 -10.90 -1.22
C ARG A 13 -27.72 -11.56 -2.15
N GLN A 14 -26.43 -11.19 -2.04
CA GLN A 14 -25.37 -11.81 -2.84
C GLN A 14 -25.22 -13.29 -2.51
N GLN A 15 -25.20 -13.66 -1.25
CA GLN A 15 -25.14 -15.07 -0.82
C GLN A 15 -26.35 -15.87 -1.28
N GLN A 16 -27.56 -15.30 -1.16
CA GLN A 16 -28.78 -15.94 -1.66
C GLN A 16 -28.72 -16.12 -3.19
N LYS A 17 -28.19 -15.14 -3.92
CA LYS A 17 -28.02 -15.22 -5.38
C LYS A 17 -27.02 -16.32 -5.75
N ILE A 18 -25.89 -16.46 -5.05
CA ILE A 18 -24.93 -17.54 -5.26
C ILE A 18 -25.59 -18.91 -5.05
N ILE A 19 -26.36 -19.10 -3.98
CA ILE A 19 -27.08 -20.35 -3.71
C ILE A 19 -28.06 -20.66 -4.83
N THR A 20 -28.78 -19.66 -5.31
CA THR A 20 -29.75 -19.81 -6.38
C THR A 20 -29.09 -20.19 -7.69
N LEU A 21 -27.96 -19.52 -8.05
CA LEU A 21 -27.17 -19.81 -9.25
C LEU A 21 -26.58 -21.22 -9.20
N ASN A 22 -26.02 -21.65 -8.06
CA ASN A 22 -25.49 -22.99 -7.89
C ASN A 22 -26.57 -24.06 -8.11
N LYS A 23 -27.75 -23.92 -7.48
CA LYS A 23 -28.88 -24.84 -7.70
C LYS A 23 -29.32 -24.90 -9.16
N TYR A 24 -29.30 -23.73 -9.86
CA TYR A 24 -29.63 -23.71 -11.28
C TYR A 24 -28.59 -24.46 -12.10
N ILE A 25 -27.29 -24.24 -11.84
CA ILE A 25 -26.17 -24.88 -12.55
C ILE A 25 -26.15 -26.40 -12.29
N GLU A 26 -26.47 -26.85 -11.07
CA GLU A 26 -26.61 -28.28 -10.76
C GLU A 26 -27.75 -28.92 -11.62
N LYS A 27 -28.86 -28.23 -11.76
CA LYS A 27 -29.99 -28.70 -12.57
C LYS A 27 -29.72 -28.62 -14.08
N TYR A 28 -28.99 -27.60 -14.51
CA TYR A 28 -28.68 -27.35 -15.93
C TYR A 28 -27.17 -27.16 -16.13
N PRO A 29 -26.36 -28.24 -16.09
CA PRO A 29 -24.89 -28.15 -16.10
C PRO A 29 -24.30 -27.54 -17.37
N GLN A 30 -25.07 -27.52 -18.46
CA GLN A 30 -24.64 -26.96 -19.77
C GLN A 30 -24.93 -25.46 -19.92
N GLY A 31 -25.70 -24.87 -19.01
CA GLY A 31 -26.05 -23.43 -19.05
C GLY A 31 -24.85 -22.56 -18.71
N TRP A 32 -24.22 -21.96 -19.71
CA TRP A 32 -23.03 -21.15 -19.53
C TRP A 32 -23.37 -19.71 -19.05
N GLU A 33 -24.51 -19.14 -19.40
CA GLU A 33 -24.88 -17.76 -19.02
C GLU A 33 -25.00 -17.62 -17.50
N LYS A 34 -25.67 -18.58 -16.83
CA LYS A 34 -25.82 -18.56 -15.37
C LYS A 34 -24.52 -18.88 -14.65
N ARG A 35 -23.64 -19.63 -15.29
CA ARG A 35 -22.29 -19.88 -14.81
C ARG A 35 -21.41 -18.62 -14.93
N LEU A 36 -21.54 -17.86 -16.02
CA LEU A 36 -20.89 -16.57 -16.17
C LEU A 36 -21.37 -15.57 -15.12
N GLU A 37 -22.69 -15.51 -14.89
CA GLU A 37 -23.29 -14.67 -13.83
C GLU A 37 -22.74 -15.04 -12.43
N LEU A 38 -22.56 -16.33 -12.15
CA LEU A 38 -21.94 -16.80 -10.91
C LEU A 38 -20.47 -16.39 -10.84
N ALA A 39 -19.72 -16.58 -11.92
CA ALA A 39 -18.30 -16.22 -11.98
C ALA A 39 -18.09 -14.72 -11.75
N ASP A 40 -18.91 -13.88 -12.38
CA ASP A 40 -18.88 -12.43 -12.19
C ASP A 40 -19.18 -12.03 -10.74
N LEU A 41 -20.20 -12.64 -10.14
CA LEU A 41 -20.54 -12.38 -8.73
C LEU A 41 -19.41 -12.83 -7.77
N LEU A 42 -18.81 -13.99 -8.03
CA LEU A 42 -17.66 -14.49 -7.25
C LEU A 42 -16.45 -13.58 -7.40
N TYR A 43 -16.21 -13.03 -8.59
CA TYR A 43 -15.19 -12.04 -8.84
C TYR A 43 -15.40 -10.77 -8.00
N GLU A 44 -16.63 -10.24 -8.00
CA GLU A 44 -17.00 -9.03 -7.25
C GLU A 44 -16.83 -9.17 -5.74
N ILE A 45 -17.15 -10.35 -5.18
CA ILE A 45 -17.01 -10.62 -3.74
C ILE A 45 -15.60 -11.08 -3.33
N GLY A 46 -14.64 -11.11 -4.25
CA GLY A 46 -13.25 -11.48 -3.98
C GLY A 46 -12.98 -12.99 -3.86
N ASN A 47 -13.96 -13.86 -4.16
CA ASN A 47 -13.75 -15.31 -4.20
C ASN A 47 -13.12 -15.72 -5.54
N TRP A 48 -11.90 -15.26 -5.76
CA TRP A 48 -11.21 -15.37 -7.04
C TRP A 48 -10.89 -16.82 -7.43
N SER A 49 -10.55 -17.67 -6.46
CA SER A 49 -10.27 -19.09 -6.73
C SER A 49 -11.49 -19.78 -7.35
N GLN A 50 -12.69 -19.54 -6.81
CA GLN A 50 -13.91 -20.12 -7.35
C GLN A 50 -14.31 -19.43 -8.67
N ALA A 51 -14.12 -18.13 -8.79
CA ALA A 51 -14.37 -17.39 -10.04
C ALA A 51 -13.55 -17.94 -11.20
N ILE A 52 -12.27 -18.26 -11.00
CA ILE A 52 -11.40 -18.90 -12.00
C ILE A 52 -11.99 -20.23 -12.48
N ILE A 53 -12.48 -21.05 -11.56
CA ILE A 53 -13.10 -22.35 -11.90
C ILE A 53 -14.31 -22.13 -12.80
N GLU A 54 -15.19 -21.22 -12.41
CA GLU A 54 -16.42 -20.97 -13.16
C GLU A 54 -16.14 -20.31 -14.53
N TYR A 55 -15.22 -19.35 -14.63
CA TYR A 55 -14.80 -18.78 -15.92
C TYR A 55 -14.21 -19.84 -16.85
N ASN A 56 -13.36 -20.73 -16.36
CA ASN A 56 -12.81 -21.82 -17.16
C ASN A 56 -13.91 -22.75 -17.69
N GLN A 57 -14.96 -23.03 -16.89
CA GLN A 57 -16.12 -23.80 -17.34
C GLN A 57 -16.94 -23.08 -18.40
N VAL A 58 -16.99 -21.73 -18.36
CA VAL A 58 -17.61 -20.91 -19.42
C VAL A 58 -16.79 -20.99 -20.70
N ILE A 59 -15.45 -20.83 -20.62
CA ILE A 59 -14.54 -20.86 -21.78
C ILE A 59 -14.60 -22.20 -22.52
N VAL A 60 -14.72 -23.31 -21.81
CA VAL A 60 -14.87 -24.65 -22.43
C VAL A 60 -16.10 -24.70 -23.36
N ARG A 61 -17.16 -23.94 -23.06
CA ARG A 61 -18.41 -23.93 -23.85
C ARG A 61 -18.48 -22.78 -24.83
N GLN A 62 -17.86 -21.68 -24.46
CA GLN A 62 -17.87 -20.43 -25.21
C GLN A 62 -16.47 -19.84 -25.31
N PRO A 63 -15.54 -20.44 -26.06
CA PRO A 63 -14.14 -20.03 -26.13
C PRO A 63 -13.94 -18.66 -26.79
N GLN A 64 -14.97 -18.10 -27.42
CA GLN A 64 -14.93 -16.84 -28.18
C GLN A 64 -15.33 -15.61 -27.33
N LEU A 65 -15.67 -15.79 -26.06
CA LEU A 65 -16.05 -14.69 -25.18
C LEU A 65 -14.83 -13.90 -24.72
N LEU A 66 -14.48 -12.87 -25.48
CA LEU A 66 -13.33 -11.99 -25.24
C LEU A 66 -13.29 -11.47 -23.78
N ASP A 67 -14.42 -10.95 -23.28
CA ASP A 67 -14.51 -10.40 -21.91
C ASP A 67 -14.18 -11.41 -20.82
N VAL A 68 -14.52 -12.69 -21.04
CA VAL A 68 -14.21 -13.75 -20.06
C VAL A 68 -12.70 -13.99 -20.00
N HIS A 69 -12.02 -14.00 -21.14
CA HIS A 69 -10.56 -14.10 -21.19
C HIS A 69 -9.88 -12.91 -20.52
N LEU A 70 -10.42 -11.69 -20.72
CA LEU A 70 -9.89 -10.48 -20.03
C LEU A 70 -10.06 -10.54 -18.52
N LYS A 71 -11.25 -10.93 -18.03
CA LYS A 71 -11.52 -11.07 -16.59
C LYS A 71 -10.66 -12.18 -15.98
N LEU A 72 -10.57 -13.32 -16.64
CA LEU A 72 -9.71 -14.42 -16.20
C LEU A 72 -8.24 -14.00 -16.15
N GLY A 73 -7.73 -13.32 -17.18
CA GLY A 73 -6.37 -12.80 -17.19
C GLY A 73 -6.08 -11.86 -16.03
N LYS A 74 -7.02 -10.96 -15.71
CA LYS A 74 -6.88 -10.03 -14.57
C LYS A 74 -6.80 -10.75 -13.23
N ILE A 75 -7.68 -11.74 -12.98
CA ILE A 75 -7.64 -12.52 -11.73
C ILE A 75 -6.34 -13.31 -11.62
N LEU A 76 -5.96 -14.01 -12.68
CA LEU A 76 -4.72 -14.81 -12.71
C LEU A 76 -3.49 -13.94 -12.45
N GLN A 77 -3.47 -12.73 -13.02
CA GLN A 77 -2.40 -11.75 -12.74
C GLN A 77 -2.37 -11.34 -11.27
N LEU A 78 -3.54 -11.03 -10.65
CA LEU A 78 -3.65 -10.70 -9.22
C LEU A 78 -3.25 -11.86 -8.31
N MET A 79 -3.48 -13.10 -8.75
CA MET A 79 -3.08 -14.32 -8.04
C MET A 79 -1.60 -14.71 -8.28
N GLY A 80 -0.84 -13.91 -9.03
CA GLY A 80 0.57 -14.19 -9.35
C GLY A 80 0.77 -15.26 -10.41
N GLN A 81 -0.29 -15.78 -11.02
CA GLN A 81 -0.27 -16.81 -12.08
C GLN A 81 -0.03 -16.15 -13.45
N ARG A 82 1.17 -15.60 -13.61
CA ARG A 82 1.51 -14.72 -14.73
C ARG A 82 1.47 -15.41 -16.10
N LYS A 83 1.91 -16.67 -16.17
CA LYS A 83 1.92 -17.42 -17.43
C LYS A 83 0.51 -17.64 -17.96
N GLU A 84 -0.38 -18.08 -17.07
CA GLU A 84 -1.78 -18.33 -17.38
C GLU A 84 -2.53 -17.02 -17.69
N ALA A 85 -2.19 -15.93 -17.00
CA ALA A 85 -2.72 -14.60 -17.30
C ALA A 85 -2.35 -14.15 -18.70
N LEU A 86 -1.07 -14.31 -19.11
CA LEU A 86 -0.60 -13.97 -20.45
C LEU A 86 -1.33 -14.81 -21.53
N GLN A 87 -1.51 -16.11 -21.31
CA GLN A 87 -2.26 -16.96 -22.24
C GLN A 87 -3.70 -16.47 -22.43
N SER A 88 -4.37 -16.07 -21.34
CA SER A 88 -5.73 -15.51 -21.41
C SER A 88 -5.76 -14.18 -22.18
N TYR A 89 -4.79 -13.30 -21.96
CA TYR A 89 -4.70 -12.03 -22.69
C TYR A 89 -4.33 -12.23 -24.16
N ASP A 90 -3.42 -13.14 -24.49
CA ASP A 90 -3.06 -13.45 -25.88
C ASP A 90 -4.26 -14.03 -26.63
N THR A 91 -5.09 -14.87 -25.98
CA THR A 91 -6.35 -15.36 -26.57
C THR A 91 -7.33 -14.21 -26.79
N ALA A 92 -7.48 -13.30 -25.81
CA ALA A 92 -8.34 -12.12 -25.97
C ALA A 92 -7.86 -11.22 -27.12
N LEU A 93 -6.55 -11.04 -27.28
CA LEU A 93 -5.97 -10.27 -28.37
C LEU A 93 -6.27 -10.89 -29.74
N PHE A 94 -6.16 -12.23 -29.84
CA PHE A 94 -6.50 -12.96 -31.05
C PHE A 94 -7.98 -12.84 -31.42
N LEU A 95 -8.87 -12.82 -30.44
CA LEU A 95 -10.32 -12.69 -30.64
C LEU A 95 -10.76 -11.25 -30.93
N SER A 96 -9.89 -10.26 -30.72
CA SER A 96 -10.24 -8.85 -30.86
C SER A 96 -10.14 -8.38 -32.32
N GLU A 97 -11.25 -7.86 -32.85
CA GLU A 97 -11.32 -7.25 -34.19
C GLU A 97 -11.12 -5.72 -34.15
N ASN A 98 -11.36 -5.08 -33.01
CA ASN A 98 -11.28 -3.63 -32.84
C ASN A 98 -9.85 -3.20 -32.46
N SER A 99 -9.28 -2.26 -33.23
CA SER A 99 -7.91 -1.76 -32.98
C SER A 99 -7.74 -1.11 -31.59
N VAL A 100 -8.74 -0.40 -31.08
CA VAL A 100 -8.69 0.23 -29.75
C VAL A 100 -8.64 -0.84 -28.67
N THR A 101 -9.51 -1.86 -28.80
CA THR A 101 -9.50 -3.02 -27.88
C THR A 101 -8.17 -3.76 -27.96
N GLN A 102 -7.56 -3.90 -29.14
CA GLN A 102 -6.24 -4.51 -29.31
C GLN A 102 -5.16 -3.71 -28.56
N HIS A 103 -5.15 -2.37 -28.68
CA HIS A 103 -4.22 -1.54 -27.92
C HIS A 103 -4.42 -1.67 -26.41
N TYR A 104 -5.68 -1.71 -25.95
CA TYR A 104 -5.97 -1.94 -24.54
C TYR A 104 -5.43 -3.29 -24.04
N ILE A 105 -5.65 -4.38 -24.80
CA ILE A 105 -5.15 -5.71 -24.44
C ILE A 105 -3.61 -5.76 -24.49
N GLN A 106 -2.98 -5.12 -25.49
CA GLN A 106 -1.52 -4.98 -25.54
C GLN A 106 -0.97 -4.27 -24.30
N GLY A 107 -1.68 -3.24 -23.81
CA GLY A 107 -1.36 -2.60 -22.54
C GLY A 107 -1.45 -3.54 -21.35
N LEU A 108 -2.48 -4.39 -21.27
CA LEU A 108 -2.60 -5.42 -20.21
C LEU A 108 -1.48 -6.46 -20.29
N ILE A 109 -1.13 -6.93 -21.48
CA ILE A 109 -0.01 -7.85 -21.70
C ILE A 109 1.31 -7.21 -21.27
N ALA A 110 1.56 -5.94 -21.65
CA ALA A 110 2.75 -5.21 -21.24
C ALA A 110 2.82 -5.03 -19.73
N THR A 111 1.72 -4.64 -19.09
CA THR A 111 1.61 -4.55 -17.61
C THR A 111 1.91 -5.90 -16.96
N CYS A 112 1.33 -6.98 -17.47
CA CYS A 112 1.58 -8.33 -16.97
C CYS A 112 3.05 -8.74 -17.14
N LYS A 113 3.73 -8.30 -18.20
CA LYS A 113 5.16 -8.50 -18.44
C LYS A 113 6.06 -7.57 -17.60
N GLY A 114 5.50 -6.56 -16.94
CA GLY A 114 6.24 -5.54 -16.21
C GLY A 114 6.87 -4.48 -17.12
N ASP A 115 6.49 -4.40 -18.39
CA ASP A 115 6.94 -3.40 -19.35
C ASP A 115 6.03 -2.17 -19.29
N ASN A 116 6.30 -1.32 -18.31
CA ASN A 116 5.45 -0.17 -18.01
C ASN A 116 5.48 0.88 -19.14
N GLU A 117 6.60 1.03 -19.84
CA GLU A 117 6.72 1.97 -20.96
C GLU A 117 5.78 1.59 -22.11
N LYS A 118 5.81 0.31 -22.52
CA LYS A 118 4.87 -0.19 -23.53
C LYS A 118 3.43 -0.15 -23.05
N ALA A 119 3.17 -0.43 -21.76
CA ALA A 119 1.84 -0.35 -21.20
C ALA A 119 1.28 1.08 -21.29
N LEU A 120 2.07 2.09 -20.86
CA LEU A 120 1.69 3.51 -20.97
C LEU A 120 1.43 3.91 -22.43
N THR A 121 2.30 3.50 -23.36
CA THR A 121 2.13 3.80 -24.77
C THR A 121 0.83 3.22 -25.31
N ALA A 122 0.55 1.95 -25.05
CA ALA A 122 -0.62 1.25 -25.53
C ALA A 122 -1.93 1.82 -24.94
N PHE A 123 -1.97 2.06 -23.62
CA PHE A 123 -3.15 2.65 -23.00
C PHE A 123 -3.38 4.12 -23.36
N ASN A 124 -2.30 4.92 -23.54
CA ASN A 124 -2.44 6.29 -24.05
C ASN A 124 -3.03 6.31 -25.46
N LEU A 125 -2.62 5.38 -26.33
CA LEU A 125 -3.17 5.27 -27.68
C LEU A 125 -4.65 4.89 -27.62
N ALA A 126 -5.02 3.89 -26.81
CA ALA A 126 -6.42 3.53 -26.61
C ALA A 126 -7.25 4.71 -26.08
N ALA A 127 -6.74 5.43 -25.05
CA ALA A 127 -7.43 6.59 -24.48
C ALA A 127 -7.51 7.80 -25.45
N SER A 128 -6.59 7.93 -26.40
CA SER A 128 -6.65 8.98 -27.44
C SER A 128 -7.67 8.69 -28.53
N LEU A 129 -7.85 7.41 -28.85
CA LEU A 129 -8.82 6.95 -29.86
C LEU A 129 -10.25 6.94 -29.33
N GLU A 130 -10.44 6.62 -28.06
CA GLU A 130 -11.73 6.63 -27.36
C GLU A 130 -11.63 7.44 -26.04
N PRO A 131 -11.59 8.79 -26.12
CA PRO A 131 -11.34 9.65 -24.96
C PRO A 131 -12.44 9.60 -23.90
N ASP A 132 -13.67 9.24 -24.28
CA ASP A 132 -14.82 9.15 -23.39
C ASP A 132 -14.87 7.82 -22.60
N GLN A 133 -14.03 6.85 -22.96
CA GLN A 133 -13.97 5.56 -22.28
C GLN A 133 -13.09 5.63 -21.02
N VAL A 134 -13.75 5.72 -19.88
CA VAL A 134 -13.11 5.86 -18.55
C VAL A 134 -12.10 4.75 -18.27
N PHE A 135 -12.40 3.50 -18.68
CA PHE A 135 -11.56 2.34 -18.36
C PHE A 135 -10.14 2.40 -18.94
N HIS A 136 -9.91 3.11 -20.07
CA HIS A 136 -8.57 3.33 -20.61
C HIS A 136 -7.73 4.20 -19.68
N ARG A 137 -8.33 5.26 -19.12
CA ARG A 137 -7.64 6.16 -18.18
C ARG A 137 -7.44 5.53 -16.80
N LEU A 138 -8.37 4.66 -16.39
CA LEU A 138 -8.18 3.85 -15.19
C LEU A 138 -7.01 2.85 -15.35
N ALA A 139 -6.87 2.24 -16.55
CA ALA A 139 -5.74 1.38 -16.86
C ALA A 139 -4.41 2.15 -16.84
N LEU A 140 -4.36 3.37 -17.40
CA LEU A 140 -3.22 4.28 -17.27
C LEU A 140 -2.88 4.56 -15.81
N SER A 141 -3.89 4.86 -14.99
CA SER A 141 -3.72 5.13 -13.56
C SER A 141 -3.10 3.93 -12.83
N GLN A 142 -3.48 2.70 -13.18
CA GLN A 142 -2.86 1.49 -12.63
C GLN A 142 -1.38 1.38 -13.01
N VAL A 143 -1.01 1.71 -14.26
CA VAL A 143 0.41 1.71 -14.65
C VAL A 143 1.17 2.82 -13.91
N TYR A 144 0.61 4.03 -13.79
CA TYR A 144 1.22 5.08 -12.98
C TYR A 144 1.36 4.70 -11.51
N GLN A 145 0.42 3.93 -10.97
CA GLN A 145 0.54 3.36 -9.63
C GLN A 145 1.69 2.36 -9.54
N ASN A 146 1.87 1.51 -10.55
CA ASN A 146 2.98 0.55 -10.60
C ASN A 146 4.34 1.23 -10.62
N VAL A 147 4.48 2.37 -11.32
CA VAL A 147 5.72 3.17 -11.38
C VAL A 147 5.78 4.27 -10.31
N GLU A 148 4.87 4.25 -9.35
CA GLU A 148 4.80 5.22 -8.23
C GLU A 148 4.79 6.69 -8.69
N ASN A 149 4.02 6.98 -9.72
CA ASN A 149 3.82 8.33 -10.25
C ASN A 149 2.40 8.87 -9.92
N PRO A 150 2.16 9.33 -8.67
CA PRO A 150 0.84 9.82 -8.28
C PRO A 150 0.40 11.07 -9.05
N LEU A 151 1.33 11.92 -9.48
CA LEU A 151 1.02 13.06 -10.33
C LEU A 151 0.52 12.62 -11.72
N GLY A 152 1.04 11.49 -12.24
CA GLY A 152 0.54 10.86 -13.46
C GLY A 152 -0.89 10.38 -13.32
N ILE A 153 -1.24 9.79 -12.17
CA ILE A 153 -2.61 9.36 -11.85
C ILE A 153 -3.56 10.58 -11.86
N ILE A 154 -3.22 11.63 -11.11
CA ILE A 154 -4.05 12.84 -11.02
C ILE A 154 -4.30 13.39 -12.42
N ARG A 155 -3.24 13.63 -13.20
CA ARG A 155 -3.35 14.18 -14.56
C ARG A 155 -4.14 13.29 -15.52
N SER A 156 -4.06 11.97 -15.38
CA SER A 156 -4.81 11.05 -16.26
C SER A 156 -6.31 11.03 -15.95
N LEU A 157 -6.70 11.33 -14.70
CA LEU A 157 -8.10 11.28 -14.25
C LEU A 157 -8.81 12.63 -14.27
N GLU A 158 -8.08 13.75 -14.30
CA GLU A 158 -8.69 15.10 -14.41
C GLU A 158 -9.71 15.21 -15.54
N PRO A 159 -9.45 14.76 -16.79
CA PRO A 159 -10.44 14.83 -17.87
C PRO A 159 -11.68 13.99 -17.61
N VAL A 160 -11.54 12.83 -16.94
CA VAL A 160 -12.68 11.99 -16.57
C VAL A 160 -13.56 12.70 -15.56
N LEU A 161 -12.96 13.22 -14.50
CA LEU A 161 -13.67 13.90 -13.41
C LEU A 161 -14.26 15.26 -13.82
N ALA A 162 -13.71 15.89 -14.87
CA ALA A 162 -14.29 17.10 -15.46
C ALA A 162 -15.60 16.82 -16.21
N ILE A 163 -15.73 15.63 -16.85
CA ILE A 163 -16.93 15.22 -17.60
C ILE A 163 -17.92 14.49 -16.67
N ASN A 164 -17.41 13.58 -15.85
CA ASN A 164 -18.19 12.80 -14.90
C ASN A 164 -17.57 12.91 -13.49
N PRO A 165 -17.93 13.93 -12.71
CA PRO A 165 -17.38 14.16 -11.38
C PRO A 165 -17.75 13.07 -10.37
N ASP A 166 -18.75 12.23 -10.68
CA ASP A 166 -19.30 11.19 -9.82
C ASP A 166 -18.76 9.79 -10.16
N ASP A 167 -17.74 9.69 -11.05
CA ASP A 167 -17.11 8.40 -11.31
C ASP A 167 -16.34 7.88 -10.11
N VAL A 168 -16.93 6.89 -9.44
CA VAL A 168 -16.44 6.35 -8.16
C VAL A 168 -15.02 5.80 -8.28
N MET A 169 -14.67 5.12 -9.39
CA MET A 169 -13.33 4.55 -9.54
C MET A 169 -12.27 5.62 -9.73
N SER A 170 -12.56 6.63 -10.55
CA SER A 170 -11.67 7.78 -10.76
C SER A 170 -11.49 8.58 -9.47
N LEU A 171 -12.55 8.77 -8.68
CA LEU A 171 -12.47 9.41 -7.37
C LEU A 171 -11.60 8.60 -6.39
N ILE A 172 -11.72 7.27 -6.38
CA ILE A 172 -10.90 6.39 -5.53
C ILE A 172 -9.41 6.51 -5.87
N TYR A 173 -9.05 6.36 -7.16
CA TYR A 173 -7.65 6.47 -7.58
C TYR A 173 -7.10 7.88 -7.39
N SER A 174 -7.91 8.91 -7.64
CA SER A 174 -7.54 10.31 -7.39
C SER A 174 -7.29 10.57 -5.90
N TYR A 175 -8.18 10.06 -5.02
CA TYR A 175 -7.99 10.15 -3.57
C TYR A 175 -6.67 9.51 -3.11
N ASP A 176 -6.39 8.28 -3.54
CA ASP A 176 -5.16 7.58 -3.16
C ASP A 176 -3.92 8.32 -3.66
N ALA A 177 -3.97 8.89 -4.87
CA ALA A 177 -2.89 9.68 -5.43
C ALA A 177 -2.68 11.00 -4.70
N LEU A 178 -3.76 11.69 -4.30
CA LEU A 178 -3.69 12.91 -3.49
C LEU A 178 -3.09 12.66 -2.10
N ILE A 179 -3.43 11.53 -1.48
CA ILE A 179 -2.77 11.09 -0.23
C ILE A 179 -1.27 10.86 -0.46
N ALA A 180 -0.88 10.25 -1.58
CA ALA A 180 0.52 9.99 -1.91
C ALA A 180 1.34 11.27 -2.18
N VAL A 181 0.74 12.32 -2.75
CA VAL A 181 1.38 13.65 -2.89
C VAL A 181 1.20 14.55 -1.66
N VAL A 182 0.50 14.02 -0.65
CA VAL A 182 0.22 14.70 0.64
C VAL A 182 -0.67 15.96 0.50
N ASP A 183 -1.44 16.07 -0.56
CA ASP A 183 -2.51 17.07 -0.69
C ASP A 183 -3.73 16.65 0.13
N ILE A 184 -3.62 16.82 1.45
CA ILE A 184 -4.61 16.34 2.43
C ILE A 184 -5.94 17.08 2.29
N GLN A 185 -5.92 18.36 1.94
CA GLN A 185 -7.14 19.16 1.79
C GLN A 185 -7.99 18.64 0.61
N THR A 186 -7.41 18.55 -0.57
CA THR A 186 -8.12 18.05 -1.76
C THR A 186 -8.50 16.56 -1.59
N ALA A 187 -7.63 15.76 -0.96
CA ALA A 187 -7.95 14.37 -0.63
C ALA A 187 -9.19 14.24 0.26
N LYS A 188 -9.32 15.11 1.28
CA LYS A 188 -10.48 15.13 2.18
C LYS A 188 -11.78 15.51 1.43
N GLU A 189 -11.72 16.47 0.54
CA GLU A 189 -12.86 16.86 -0.29
C GLU A 189 -13.32 15.70 -1.19
N ARG A 190 -12.37 15.03 -1.88
CA ARG A 190 -12.64 13.84 -2.69
C ARG A 190 -13.22 12.70 -1.87
N PHE A 191 -12.73 12.51 -0.65
CA PHE A 191 -13.21 11.45 0.22
C PHE A 191 -14.62 11.70 0.73
N ASN A 192 -14.98 12.95 1.04
CA ASN A 192 -16.34 13.31 1.41
C ASN A 192 -17.31 13.03 0.24
N SER A 193 -16.96 13.41 -0.99
CA SER A 193 -17.73 13.07 -2.18
C SER A 193 -17.89 11.56 -2.34
N LEU A 194 -16.84 10.76 -2.10
CA LEU A 194 -16.91 9.29 -2.14
C LEU A 194 -17.86 8.72 -1.09
N ILE A 195 -17.88 9.28 0.12
CA ILE A 195 -18.80 8.84 1.19
C ILE A 195 -20.25 9.13 0.79
N ASP A 196 -20.52 10.30 0.22
CA ASP A 196 -21.86 10.72 -0.19
C ASP A 196 -22.39 9.88 -1.37
N LEU A 197 -21.52 9.58 -2.34
CA LEU A 197 -21.89 8.86 -3.56
C LEU A 197 -21.93 7.33 -3.40
N ALA A 198 -20.96 6.79 -2.67
CA ALA A 198 -20.71 5.35 -2.61
C ALA A 198 -20.26 4.89 -1.21
N GLY A 199 -20.89 5.42 -0.17
CA GLY A 199 -20.56 5.09 1.22
C GLY A 199 -20.81 3.63 1.62
N ASP A 200 -21.52 2.86 0.79
CA ASP A 200 -21.74 1.41 0.93
C ASP A 200 -20.78 0.57 0.07
N ASP A 201 -19.94 1.20 -0.78
CA ASP A 201 -18.92 0.50 -1.54
C ASP A 201 -17.81 0.00 -0.62
N PHE A 202 -17.44 -1.28 -0.75
CA PHE A 202 -16.44 -1.91 0.11
C PHE A 202 -15.07 -1.20 0.05
N ARG A 203 -14.72 -0.61 -1.09
CA ARG A 203 -13.45 0.10 -1.29
C ARG A 203 -13.42 1.42 -0.53
N VAL A 204 -14.56 2.12 -0.44
CA VAL A 204 -14.72 3.34 0.34
C VAL A 204 -14.72 3.01 1.83
N ILE A 205 -15.47 1.97 2.23
CA ILE A 205 -15.50 1.48 3.62
C ILE A 205 -14.10 1.04 4.09
N GLN A 206 -13.35 0.34 3.23
CA GLN A 206 -11.98 -0.08 3.56
C GLN A 206 -11.09 1.13 3.87
N ARG A 207 -11.18 2.21 3.11
CA ARG A 207 -10.43 3.46 3.37
C ARG A 207 -10.84 4.15 4.67
N GLN A 208 -12.13 4.14 5.00
CA GLN A 208 -12.61 4.62 6.31
C GLN A 208 -12.02 3.78 7.46
N ILE A 209 -11.98 2.47 7.31
CA ILE A 209 -11.38 1.56 8.30
C ILE A 209 -9.88 1.87 8.44
N ASP A 210 -9.14 2.00 7.34
CA ASP A 210 -7.70 2.27 7.38
C ASP A 210 -7.38 3.61 8.05
N GLN A 211 -8.16 4.67 7.80
CA GLN A 211 -8.02 5.95 8.50
C GLN A 211 -8.24 5.82 10.02
N ARG A 212 -9.30 5.08 10.44
CA ARG A 212 -9.59 4.86 11.86
C ARG A 212 -8.51 4.03 12.55
N LEU A 213 -7.96 3.02 11.87
CA LEU A 213 -6.84 2.23 12.37
C LEU A 213 -5.56 3.09 12.50
N LEU A 214 -5.29 3.97 11.54
CA LEU A 214 -4.15 4.88 11.59
C LEU A 214 -4.27 5.85 12.78
N ALA A 215 -5.45 6.41 13.02
CA ALA A 215 -5.75 7.26 14.16
C ALA A 215 -5.86 6.51 15.51
N ARG A 216 -5.58 5.19 15.54
CA ARG A 216 -5.58 4.33 16.74
C ARG A 216 -6.94 4.21 17.44
N MET A 217 -8.05 4.53 16.78
CA MET A 217 -9.38 4.38 17.38
C MET A 217 -9.41 5.03 18.78
N VAL A 218 -9.23 6.33 18.85
CA VAL A 218 -8.96 7.13 20.07
C VAL A 218 -9.93 6.86 21.23
N SER A 219 -11.19 6.46 20.96
CA SER A 219 -12.18 6.11 21.97
C SER A 219 -12.63 4.65 21.88
N ALA A 220 -13.20 4.14 22.98
CA ALA A 220 -13.81 2.81 23.02
C ALA A 220 -14.97 2.68 22.03
N GLU A 221 -15.72 3.76 21.82
CA GLU A 221 -16.85 3.81 20.89
C GLU A 221 -16.37 3.72 19.44
N GLU A 222 -15.33 4.48 19.08
CA GLU A 222 -14.70 4.35 17.75
C GLU A 222 -14.16 2.95 17.49
N GLY A 223 -13.60 2.30 18.51
CA GLY A 223 -13.18 0.92 18.44
C GLY A 223 -14.33 -0.04 18.11
N LYS A 224 -15.49 0.15 18.74
CA LYS A 224 -16.70 -0.66 18.46
C LYS A 224 -17.22 -0.42 17.05
N ILE A 225 -17.30 0.85 16.62
CA ILE A 225 -17.72 1.21 15.26
C ILE A 225 -16.78 0.57 14.23
N THR A 226 -15.47 0.73 14.39
CA THR A 226 -14.48 0.18 13.48
C THR A 226 -14.59 -1.35 13.38
N LYS A 227 -14.72 -2.06 14.52
CA LYS A 227 -14.92 -3.51 14.53
C LYS A 227 -16.18 -3.91 13.78
N LYS A 228 -17.30 -3.20 14.00
CA LYS A 228 -18.56 -3.48 13.32
C LYS A 228 -18.43 -3.28 11.80
N MET A 229 -17.75 -2.23 11.36
CA MET A 229 -17.46 -2.01 9.92
C MET A 229 -16.68 -3.18 9.33
N ILE A 230 -15.57 -3.60 9.98
CA ILE A 230 -14.73 -4.70 9.52
C ILE A 230 -15.53 -6.01 9.45
N THR A 231 -16.29 -6.34 10.50
CA THR A 231 -17.07 -7.59 10.54
C THR A 231 -18.21 -7.60 9.53
N SER A 232 -18.84 -6.46 9.29
CA SER A 232 -19.85 -6.31 8.24
C SER A 232 -19.23 -6.51 6.84
N LEU A 233 -18.05 -5.94 6.62
CA LEU A 233 -17.35 -6.06 5.34
C LEU A 233 -16.86 -7.50 5.10
N LEU A 234 -16.37 -8.20 6.12
CA LEU A 234 -16.05 -9.63 6.04
C LEU A 234 -17.27 -10.50 5.71
N GLY A 235 -18.45 -10.12 6.16
CA GLY A 235 -19.69 -10.78 5.76
C GLY A 235 -20.01 -10.64 4.29
N THR A 236 -19.59 -9.54 3.66
CA THR A 236 -19.83 -9.25 2.23
C THR A 236 -18.73 -9.82 1.32
N ILE A 237 -17.48 -9.69 1.72
CA ILE A 237 -16.29 -10.10 0.94
C ILE A 237 -15.34 -10.94 1.82
N PRO A 238 -15.74 -12.16 2.20
CA PRO A 238 -15.04 -12.98 3.20
C PRO A 238 -13.63 -13.42 2.76
N HIS A 239 -13.32 -13.37 1.48
CA HIS A 239 -12.02 -13.77 0.92
C HIS A 239 -11.07 -12.60 0.65
N CYS A 240 -11.46 -11.37 0.98
CA CYS A 240 -10.64 -10.18 0.79
C CYS A 240 -9.56 -10.08 1.88
N VAL A 241 -8.30 -10.24 1.51
CA VAL A 241 -7.17 -10.24 2.44
C VAL A 241 -6.98 -8.89 3.14
N GLU A 242 -7.30 -7.78 2.47
CA GLU A 242 -7.20 -6.43 3.04
C GLU A 242 -8.14 -6.27 4.24
N VAL A 243 -9.32 -6.87 4.20
CA VAL A 243 -10.26 -6.84 5.33
C VAL A 243 -9.76 -7.73 6.48
N HIS A 244 -9.18 -8.89 6.18
CA HIS A 244 -8.51 -9.74 7.19
C HIS A 244 -7.31 -9.01 7.82
N LYS A 245 -6.50 -8.30 7.02
CA LYS A 245 -5.44 -7.40 7.50
C LYS A 245 -6.01 -6.37 8.47
N SER A 246 -7.09 -5.71 8.11
CA SER A 246 -7.71 -4.69 8.96
C SER A 246 -8.22 -5.26 10.28
N LEU A 247 -8.81 -6.47 10.27
CA LEU A 247 -9.22 -7.15 11.49
C LEU A 247 -8.03 -7.53 12.38
N ALA A 248 -6.95 -8.02 11.76
CA ALA A 248 -5.71 -8.35 12.47
C ALA A 248 -5.11 -7.10 13.15
N TYR A 249 -4.98 -6.00 12.41
CA TYR A 249 -4.46 -4.74 12.96
C TYR A 249 -5.40 -4.11 13.98
N TYR A 250 -6.71 -4.26 13.85
CA TYR A 250 -7.64 -3.86 14.91
C TYR A 250 -7.28 -4.50 16.25
N HIS A 251 -7.00 -5.81 16.28
CA HIS A 251 -6.60 -6.51 17.50
C HIS A 251 -5.19 -6.12 17.96
N ILE A 252 -4.23 -6.02 17.05
CA ILE A 252 -2.84 -5.62 17.34
C ILE A 252 -2.82 -4.22 18.01
N LEU A 253 -3.54 -3.26 17.45
CA LEU A 253 -3.59 -1.88 17.96
C LEU A 253 -4.35 -1.73 19.28
N ARG A 254 -5.08 -2.76 19.69
CA ARG A 254 -5.70 -2.85 21.02
C ARG A 254 -4.90 -3.69 22.02
N GLY A 255 -3.70 -4.15 21.63
CA GLY A 255 -2.82 -4.95 22.48
C GLY A 255 -3.06 -6.46 22.45
N ASP A 256 -4.06 -6.93 21.70
CA ASP A 256 -4.34 -8.37 21.51
C ASP A 256 -3.55 -8.91 20.31
N TRP A 257 -2.23 -8.92 20.48
CA TRP A 257 -1.29 -9.24 19.41
C TRP A 257 -1.40 -10.69 18.93
N ALA A 258 -1.66 -11.62 19.86
CA ALA A 258 -1.79 -13.05 19.53
C ALA A 258 -2.96 -13.28 18.57
N LYS A 259 -4.10 -12.71 18.89
CA LYS A 259 -5.30 -12.81 18.05
C LYS A 259 -5.14 -12.13 16.68
N GLY A 260 -4.48 -10.96 16.65
CA GLY A 260 -4.20 -10.29 15.38
C GLY A 260 -3.35 -11.15 14.44
N VAL A 261 -2.30 -11.78 14.96
CA VAL A 261 -1.44 -12.69 14.19
C VAL A 261 -2.19 -13.96 13.75
N GLU A 262 -3.03 -14.53 14.63
CA GLU A 262 -3.83 -15.74 14.36
C GLU A 262 -4.79 -15.57 13.17
N ILE A 263 -5.40 -14.40 13.03
CA ILE A 263 -6.34 -14.10 11.93
C ILE A 263 -5.66 -14.29 10.57
N LEU A 264 -4.45 -13.76 10.40
CA LEU A 264 -3.71 -13.85 9.13
C LEU A 264 -3.08 -15.25 8.95
N ALA A 265 -2.68 -15.91 10.02
CA ALA A 265 -2.25 -17.31 9.97
C ALA A 265 -3.37 -18.21 9.42
N LYS A 266 -4.60 -18.05 9.92
CA LYS A 266 -5.78 -18.78 9.44
C LYS A 266 -6.04 -18.48 7.97
N PHE A 267 -6.02 -17.20 7.55
CA PHE A 267 -6.21 -16.81 6.15
C PHE A 267 -5.21 -17.52 5.22
N THR A 268 -3.92 -17.59 5.61
CA THR A 268 -2.90 -18.26 4.80
C THR A 268 -3.07 -19.79 4.73
N THR A 269 -3.73 -20.39 5.72
CA THR A 269 -4.09 -21.81 5.68
C THR A 269 -5.23 -22.06 4.71
N GLU A 270 -6.22 -21.18 4.67
CA GLU A 270 -7.38 -21.27 3.77
C GLU A 270 -7.04 -20.87 2.33
N SER A 271 -6.08 -19.95 2.15
CA SER A 271 -5.64 -19.43 0.85
C SER A 271 -4.10 -19.47 0.68
N PRO A 272 -3.49 -20.68 0.65
CA PRO A 272 -2.03 -20.84 0.71
C PRO A 272 -1.28 -20.30 -0.52
N ASN A 273 -1.95 -20.17 -1.66
CA ASN A 273 -1.37 -19.67 -2.90
C ASN A 273 -1.55 -18.17 -3.11
N TYR A 274 -2.14 -17.45 -2.13
CA TYR A 274 -2.36 -16.01 -2.26
C TYR A 274 -1.17 -15.24 -1.65
N PRO A 275 -0.35 -14.54 -2.47
CA PRO A 275 0.91 -13.94 -2.00
C PRO A 275 0.71 -12.91 -0.89
N TYR A 276 -0.30 -12.03 -1.02
CA TYR A 276 -0.57 -10.99 -0.04
C TYR A 276 -1.05 -11.52 1.32
N GLY A 277 -1.60 -12.74 1.39
CA GLY A 277 -1.87 -13.42 2.65
C GLY A 277 -0.57 -13.59 3.46
N TRP A 278 0.46 -14.13 2.83
CA TRP A 278 1.78 -14.32 3.44
C TRP A 278 2.50 -13.00 3.72
N TYR A 279 2.38 -12.02 2.82
CA TYR A 279 2.92 -10.67 3.01
C TYR A 279 2.35 -10.01 4.27
N TYR A 280 1.03 -9.92 4.43
CA TYR A 280 0.41 -9.31 5.59
C TYR A 280 0.62 -10.13 6.87
N TYR A 281 0.70 -11.45 6.76
CA TYR A 281 1.05 -12.30 7.90
C TYR A 281 2.48 -12.02 8.36
N GLY A 282 3.44 -11.93 7.43
CA GLY A 282 4.82 -11.55 7.72
C GLY A 282 4.93 -10.18 8.39
N LEU A 283 4.24 -9.16 7.87
CA LEU A 283 4.19 -7.83 8.48
C LEU A 283 3.59 -7.85 9.89
N SER A 284 2.50 -8.59 10.14
CA SER A 284 1.88 -8.67 11.45
C SER A 284 2.81 -9.30 12.50
N LEU A 285 3.54 -10.34 12.11
CA LEU A 285 4.57 -10.96 12.94
C LEU A 285 5.71 -9.98 13.25
N PHE A 286 6.19 -9.26 12.24
CA PHE A 286 7.22 -8.24 12.39
C PHE A 286 6.80 -7.12 13.34
N HIS A 287 5.61 -6.56 13.14
CA HIS A 287 5.07 -5.48 13.97
C HIS A 287 4.75 -5.89 15.41
N THR A 288 4.69 -7.19 15.68
CA THR A 288 4.54 -7.76 17.04
C THR A 288 5.86 -8.31 17.61
N GLY A 289 7.00 -8.06 16.95
CA GLY A 289 8.34 -8.40 17.41
C GLY A 289 8.79 -9.83 17.10
N LYS A 290 8.02 -10.60 16.33
CA LYS A 290 8.34 -11.97 15.91
C LYS A 290 9.13 -11.97 14.60
N TYR A 291 10.34 -11.41 14.63
CA TYR A 291 11.13 -11.08 13.44
C TYR A 291 11.48 -12.28 12.56
N GLN A 292 11.90 -13.40 13.15
CA GLN A 292 12.26 -14.60 12.39
C GLN A 292 11.07 -15.13 11.60
N GLN A 293 9.95 -15.35 12.29
CA GLN A 293 8.74 -15.85 11.65
C GLN A 293 8.23 -14.88 10.58
N GLY A 294 8.31 -13.57 10.86
CA GLY A 294 7.97 -12.52 9.88
C GLY A 294 8.80 -12.62 8.60
N ALA A 295 10.12 -12.82 8.74
CA ALA A 295 11.02 -13.00 7.60
C ALA A 295 10.70 -14.25 6.79
N GLU A 296 10.43 -15.38 7.43
CA GLU A 296 10.05 -16.63 6.76
C GLU A 296 8.76 -16.47 5.93
N MET A 297 7.74 -15.81 6.49
CA MET A 297 6.47 -15.56 5.79
C MET A 297 6.66 -14.59 4.62
N MET A 298 7.48 -13.56 4.80
CA MET A 298 7.79 -12.60 3.73
C MET A 298 8.56 -13.24 2.57
N VAL A 299 9.53 -14.12 2.87
CA VAL A 299 10.24 -14.92 1.86
C VAL A 299 9.27 -15.84 1.11
N LYS A 300 8.28 -16.41 1.79
CA LYS A 300 7.24 -17.22 1.13
C LYS A 300 6.39 -16.40 0.18
N ALA A 301 5.98 -15.19 0.57
CA ALA A 301 5.28 -14.26 -0.31
C ALA A 301 6.10 -13.94 -1.57
N TYR A 302 7.40 -13.70 -1.41
CA TYR A 302 8.32 -13.44 -2.51
C TYR A 302 8.39 -14.60 -3.52
N TYR A 303 8.52 -15.84 -3.04
CA TYR A 303 8.55 -17.00 -3.96
C TYR A 303 7.23 -17.24 -4.69
N LEU A 304 6.10 -16.85 -4.09
CA LEU A 304 4.78 -16.91 -4.75
C LEU A 304 4.62 -15.82 -5.80
N TYR A 305 5.14 -14.61 -5.54
CA TYR A 305 4.98 -13.47 -6.46
C TYR A 305 6.22 -12.55 -6.48
N PRO A 306 7.29 -12.92 -7.19
CA PRO A 306 8.54 -12.15 -7.25
C PRO A 306 8.47 -10.96 -8.23
N HIS A 307 7.29 -10.38 -8.44
CA HIS A 307 7.04 -9.25 -9.34
C HIS A 307 6.33 -8.10 -8.66
N ASP A 308 6.24 -8.15 -7.33
CA ASP A 308 5.55 -7.13 -6.55
C ASP A 308 6.52 -6.32 -5.68
N ARG A 309 6.54 -5.00 -5.90
CA ARG A 309 7.45 -4.06 -5.21
C ARG A 309 7.24 -4.01 -3.70
N GLU A 310 6.00 -4.16 -3.22
CA GLU A 310 5.70 -4.09 -1.78
C GLU A 310 6.33 -5.29 -1.05
N ILE A 311 6.35 -6.45 -1.68
CA ILE A 311 7.02 -7.65 -1.13
C ILE A 311 8.54 -7.40 -1.03
N TYR A 312 9.17 -6.78 -2.05
CA TYR A 312 10.59 -6.41 -1.97
C TYR A 312 10.88 -5.41 -0.86
N ARG A 313 10.02 -4.38 -0.71
CA ARG A 313 10.16 -3.42 0.39
C ARG A 313 10.02 -4.10 1.75
N GLY A 314 9.03 -4.98 1.90
CA GLY A 314 8.82 -5.77 3.11
C GLY A 314 10.05 -6.63 3.46
N LEU A 315 10.67 -7.29 2.48
CA LEU A 315 11.93 -8.01 2.67
C LEU A 315 13.06 -7.10 3.15
N CYS A 316 13.23 -5.92 2.53
CA CYS A 316 14.23 -4.93 2.94
C CYS A 316 14.00 -4.39 4.35
N GLU A 317 12.77 -4.38 4.84
CA GLU A 317 12.43 -3.95 6.21
C GLU A 317 12.64 -5.07 7.24
N ILE A 318 12.29 -6.32 6.91
CA ILE A 318 12.23 -7.42 7.89
C ILE A 318 13.55 -8.17 7.99
N LEU A 319 14.22 -8.46 6.88
CA LEU A 319 15.45 -9.27 6.85
C LEU A 319 16.59 -8.77 7.77
N PRO A 320 16.80 -7.44 7.93
CA PRO A 320 17.82 -6.94 8.86
C PRO A 320 17.61 -7.33 10.33
N PHE A 321 16.40 -7.68 10.72
CA PHE A 321 16.05 -8.09 12.08
C PHE A 321 16.01 -9.60 12.27
N ALA A 322 16.18 -10.39 11.19
CA ALA A 322 16.17 -11.85 11.29
C ALA A 322 17.42 -12.37 12.03
N PRO A 323 17.29 -13.48 12.82
CA PRO A 323 18.36 -13.93 13.73
C PRO A 323 19.59 -14.50 13.04
N ASP A 324 19.48 -14.94 11.77
CA ASP A 324 20.64 -15.37 10.97
C ASP A 324 21.13 -14.21 10.09
N PRO A 325 22.10 -13.41 10.59
CA PRO A 325 22.55 -12.22 9.88
C PRO A 325 23.30 -12.55 8.59
N VAL A 326 23.96 -13.70 8.50
CA VAL A 326 24.73 -14.10 7.30
C VAL A 326 23.79 -14.45 6.17
N LYS A 327 22.84 -15.36 6.42
CA LYS A 327 21.84 -15.76 5.45
C LYS A 327 20.95 -14.57 5.02
N SER A 328 20.50 -13.80 5.99
CA SER A 328 19.66 -12.62 5.72
C SER A 328 20.40 -11.57 4.90
N LYS A 329 21.68 -11.35 5.15
CA LYS A 329 22.51 -10.42 4.39
C LYS A 329 22.73 -10.87 2.95
N THR A 330 22.93 -12.19 2.73
CA THR A 330 23.07 -12.76 1.38
C THR A 330 21.78 -12.59 0.57
N ILE A 331 20.63 -12.90 1.17
CA ILE A 331 19.32 -12.71 0.52
C ILE A 331 19.09 -11.23 0.24
N LEU A 332 19.38 -10.36 1.21
CA LEU A 332 19.18 -8.92 1.08
C LEU A 332 20.04 -8.31 -0.04
N ALA A 333 21.26 -8.79 -0.24
CA ALA A 333 22.12 -8.37 -1.36
C ALA A 333 21.49 -8.72 -2.71
N SER A 334 20.99 -9.95 -2.87
CA SER A 334 20.29 -10.37 -4.10
C SER A 334 19.02 -9.54 -4.33
N ILE A 335 18.21 -9.34 -3.28
CA ILE A 335 16.98 -8.56 -3.33
C ILE A 335 17.24 -7.12 -3.80
N VAL A 336 18.31 -6.47 -3.33
CA VAL A 336 18.67 -5.11 -3.74
C VAL A 336 18.95 -5.05 -5.25
N GLU A 337 19.75 -5.97 -5.79
CA GLU A 337 20.06 -5.99 -7.22
C GLU A 337 18.84 -6.32 -8.09
N GLU A 338 18.06 -7.30 -7.67
CA GLU A 338 16.82 -7.66 -8.37
C GLU A 338 15.81 -6.50 -8.36
N MET A 339 15.66 -5.82 -7.24
CA MET A 339 14.73 -4.72 -7.07
C MET A 339 15.05 -3.57 -8.04
N LEU A 340 16.32 -3.19 -8.17
CA LEU A 340 16.75 -2.13 -9.08
C LEU A 340 16.60 -2.53 -10.56
N THR A 341 16.75 -3.82 -10.87
CA THR A 341 16.59 -4.35 -12.23
C THR A 341 15.13 -4.50 -12.63
N ARG A 342 14.27 -4.95 -11.68
CA ARG A 342 12.86 -5.22 -11.95
C ARG A 342 11.97 -3.98 -11.92
N PHE A 343 12.34 -2.98 -11.11
CA PHE A 343 11.54 -1.78 -10.89
C PHE A 343 12.34 -0.50 -11.12
N PRO A 344 12.96 -0.35 -12.31
CA PRO A 344 13.85 0.79 -12.59
C PRO A 344 13.15 2.14 -12.58
N GLU A 345 11.81 2.17 -12.72
CA GLU A 345 10.98 3.37 -12.76
C GLU A 345 10.40 3.75 -11.39
N CYS A 346 10.51 2.86 -10.39
CA CYS A 346 9.93 3.07 -9.05
C CYS A 346 10.93 3.79 -8.14
N TRP A 347 10.69 5.03 -7.86
CA TRP A 347 11.56 5.87 -7.02
C TRP A 347 11.79 5.28 -5.62
N SER A 348 10.76 4.66 -5.02
CA SER A 348 10.86 4.10 -3.67
C SER A 348 11.80 2.90 -3.61
N MET A 349 11.94 2.16 -4.72
CA MET A 349 12.87 1.04 -4.83
C MET A 349 14.31 1.55 -4.77
N TRP A 350 14.63 2.62 -5.49
CA TRP A 350 15.94 3.25 -5.47
C TRP A 350 16.31 3.82 -4.10
N THR A 351 15.37 4.52 -3.45
CA THR A 351 15.63 5.08 -2.11
C THR A 351 15.73 3.98 -1.03
N THR A 352 14.93 2.91 -1.14
CA THR A 352 15.01 1.76 -0.25
C THR A 352 16.32 0.99 -0.43
N ALA A 353 16.73 0.71 -1.68
CA ALA A 353 17.99 0.07 -1.98
C ALA A 353 19.19 0.90 -1.45
N GLY A 354 19.16 2.21 -1.69
CA GLY A 354 20.19 3.13 -1.17
C GLY A 354 20.30 3.09 0.34
N ARG A 355 19.18 3.08 1.07
CA ARG A 355 19.14 2.94 2.52
C ARG A 355 19.76 1.60 2.97
N VAL A 356 19.35 0.51 2.37
CA VAL A 356 19.86 -0.84 2.69
C VAL A 356 21.36 -0.94 2.47
N LEU A 357 21.88 -0.41 1.35
CA LEU A 357 23.31 -0.38 1.05
C LEU A 357 24.11 0.38 2.11
N VAL A 358 23.61 1.55 2.58
CA VAL A 358 24.28 2.36 3.59
C VAL A 358 24.20 1.74 4.99
N GLU A 359 23.03 1.16 5.35
CA GLU A 359 22.82 0.64 6.72
C GLU A 359 23.44 -0.74 6.95
N HIS A 360 23.43 -1.62 5.94
CA HIS A 360 23.74 -3.03 6.11
C HIS A 360 24.96 -3.52 5.31
N PHE A 361 25.43 -2.70 4.37
CA PHE A 361 26.61 -2.99 3.56
C PHE A 361 27.62 -1.84 3.67
N PRO A 362 28.94 -2.10 3.53
CA PRO A 362 29.96 -1.05 3.59
C PRO A 362 30.06 -0.25 2.27
N ASP A 363 28.96 -0.09 1.55
CA ASP A 363 28.92 0.54 0.22
C ASP A 363 28.18 1.88 0.28
N ILE A 364 28.73 2.78 1.09
CA ILE A 364 28.12 4.09 1.38
C ILE A 364 27.96 4.94 0.12
N GLU A 365 28.99 4.98 -0.72
CA GLU A 365 28.99 5.84 -1.91
C GLU A 365 27.93 5.38 -2.92
N ARG A 366 27.91 4.08 -3.23
CA ARG A 366 26.90 3.48 -4.10
C ARG A 366 25.50 3.68 -3.53
N GLY A 367 25.32 3.51 -2.21
CA GLY A 367 24.03 3.72 -1.56
C GLY A 367 23.49 5.14 -1.74
N CYS A 368 24.36 6.15 -1.61
CA CYS A 368 24.01 7.54 -1.89
C CYS A 368 23.64 7.78 -3.36
N GLN A 369 24.42 7.25 -4.30
CA GLN A 369 24.15 7.38 -5.75
C GLN A 369 22.84 6.68 -6.13
N VAL A 370 22.62 5.47 -5.62
CA VAL A 370 21.38 4.71 -5.83
C VAL A 370 20.19 5.49 -5.30
N SER A 371 20.23 5.98 -4.07
CA SER A 371 19.09 6.74 -3.49
C SER A 371 18.81 8.05 -4.24
N GLN A 372 19.85 8.70 -4.81
CA GLN A 372 19.71 9.91 -5.60
C GLN A 372 18.93 9.66 -6.91
N GLN A 373 18.98 8.45 -7.47
CA GLN A 373 18.20 8.11 -8.66
C GLN A 373 16.70 8.25 -8.41
N GLY A 374 16.21 7.96 -7.21
CA GLY A 374 14.80 8.18 -6.82
C GLY A 374 14.37 9.63 -6.98
N THR A 375 15.24 10.61 -6.62
CA THR A 375 14.91 12.03 -6.76
C THR A 375 14.89 12.49 -8.23
N LYS A 376 15.63 11.81 -9.12
CA LYS A 376 15.59 12.10 -10.56
C LYS A 376 14.33 11.57 -11.22
N LEU A 377 13.80 10.43 -10.73
CA LEU A 377 12.58 9.83 -11.26
C LEU A 377 11.34 10.68 -10.91
N GLN A 378 11.26 11.19 -9.69
CA GLN A 378 10.12 11.97 -9.21
C GLN A 378 10.61 13.25 -8.49
N PRO A 379 11.15 14.24 -9.22
CA PRO A 379 11.80 15.43 -8.62
C PRO A 379 10.81 16.39 -7.96
N GLN A 380 9.52 16.27 -8.24
CA GLN A 380 8.45 17.10 -7.65
C GLN A 380 7.77 16.44 -6.45
N LEU A 381 8.16 15.21 -6.09
CA LEU A 381 7.59 14.50 -4.96
C LEU A 381 8.46 14.68 -3.71
N ALA A 382 7.91 15.28 -2.65
CA ALA A 382 8.63 15.55 -1.41
C ALA A 382 9.27 14.30 -0.78
N ASP A 383 8.55 13.17 -0.82
CA ASP A 383 9.02 11.90 -0.22
C ASP A 383 10.33 11.39 -0.84
N THR A 384 10.56 11.61 -2.13
CA THR A 384 11.83 11.19 -2.77
C THR A 384 13.04 11.90 -2.14
N TRP A 385 12.90 13.21 -1.96
CA TRP A 385 13.94 14.05 -1.33
C TRP A 385 14.08 13.77 0.16
N LEU A 386 12.98 13.55 0.87
CA LEU A 386 13.01 13.19 2.29
C LEU A 386 13.75 11.86 2.51
N ARG A 387 13.44 10.83 1.72
CA ARG A 387 14.09 9.52 1.79
C ARG A 387 15.57 9.61 1.41
N HIS A 388 15.90 10.32 0.34
CA HIS A 388 17.29 10.54 -0.04
C HIS A 388 18.06 11.30 1.07
N GLY A 389 17.48 12.36 1.65
CA GLY A 389 18.05 13.09 2.78
C GLY A 389 18.31 12.19 4.00
N GLN A 390 17.41 11.25 4.31
CA GLN A 390 17.62 10.24 5.36
C GLN A 390 18.79 9.32 5.05
N VAL A 391 18.95 8.86 3.81
CA VAL A 391 20.10 8.04 3.36
C VAL A 391 21.39 8.81 3.53
N LEU A 392 21.43 10.09 3.15
CA LEU A 392 22.60 10.95 3.32
C LEU A 392 22.97 11.19 4.79
N ILE A 393 21.98 11.28 5.70
CA ILE A 393 22.23 11.34 7.15
C ILE A 393 22.88 10.05 7.63
N LEU A 394 22.38 8.89 7.24
CA LEU A 394 22.95 7.58 7.58
C LEU A 394 24.38 7.46 7.05
N ALA A 395 24.63 8.00 5.85
CA ALA A 395 25.96 8.11 5.22
C ALA A 395 26.87 9.18 5.87
N ARG A 396 26.38 9.93 6.87
CA ARG A 396 27.08 11.07 7.51
C ARG A 396 27.41 12.24 6.57
N LYS A 397 26.77 12.32 5.42
CA LYS A 397 26.92 13.41 4.43
C LYS A 397 25.95 14.56 4.76
N HIS A 398 26.14 15.20 5.93
CA HIS A 398 25.18 16.15 6.49
C HIS A 398 24.96 17.44 5.67
N ARG A 399 25.95 17.90 4.89
CA ARG A 399 25.77 19.07 4.00
C ARG A 399 24.82 18.74 2.84
N GLU A 400 25.05 17.60 2.18
CA GLU A 400 24.20 17.11 1.11
C GLU A 400 22.80 16.77 1.63
N ALA A 401 22.72 16.15 2.81
CA ALA A 401 21.45 15.87 3.50
C ALA A 401 20.63 17.14 3.75
N LEU A 402 21.29 18.23 4.17
CA LEU A 402 20.62 19.50 4.41
C LEU A 402 19.95 20.05 3.14
N GLU A 403 20.63 19.99 1.99
CA GLU A 403 20.06 20.46 0.73
C GLU A 403 18.88 19.58 0.26
N ALA A 404 19.02 18.25 0.37
CA ALA A 404 17.93 17.33 0.04
C ALA A 404 16.70 17.53 0.95
N LEU A 405 16.92 17.69 2.26
CA LEU A 405 15.83 17.90 3.22
C LEU A 405 15.16 19.27 3.09
N LYS A 406 15.90 20.32 2.72
CA LYS A 406 15.30 21.62 2.38
C LYS A 406 14.40 21.49 1.14
N LYS A 407 14.88 20.79 0.11
CA LYS A 407 14.08 20.53 -1.08
C LYS A 407 12.82 19.73 -0.76
N ALA A 408 12.92 18.71 0.10
CA ALA A 408 11.75 18.00 0.61
C ALA A 408 10.78 18.95 1.29
N TRP A 409 11.28 19.82 2.18
CA TRP A 409 10.45 20.77 2.93
C TRP A 409 9.72 21.79 2.01
N GLU A 410 10.40 22.28 0.99
CA GLU A 410 9.81 23.20 -0.01
C GLU A 410 8.67 22.57 -0.82
N LEU A 411 8.72 21.25 -1.02
CA LEU A 411 7.75 20.50 -1.80
C LEU A 411 6.59 19.95 -0.94
N LEU A 412 6.71 20.01 0.40
CA LEU A 412 5.66 19.50 1.29
C LEU A 412 4.48 20.48 1.33
N PRO A 413 3.26 20.02 1.04
CA PRO A 413 2.05 20.82 1.23
C PRO A 413 1.78 21.10 2.71
N ASP A 414 1.00 22.15 2.99
CA ASP A 414 0.49 22.41 4.32
C ASP A 414 -0.34 21.23 4.85
N GLY A 415 -0.19 20.93 6.14
CA GLY A 415 -0.90 19.81 6.76
C GLY A 415 -0.23 18.42 6.61
N SER A 416 0.91 18.31 5.94
CA SER A 416 1.65 17.06 5.70
C SER A 416 2.45 16.58 6.93
N TYR A 417 1.83 16.52 8.10
CA TYR A 417 2.55 16.29 9.38
C TYR A 417 3.25 14.94 9.48
N LEU A 418 2.81 13.90 8.77
CA LEU A 418 3.49 12.60 8.71
C LEU A 418 4.90 12.69 8.08
N GLN A 419 5.10 13.61 7.14
CA GLN A 419 6.35 13.86 6.45
C GLN A 419 7.10 15.08 7.01
N SER A 420 6.40 16.16 7.33
CA SER A 420 7.03 17.41 7.79
C SER A 420 7.66 17.28 9.17
N VAL A 421 7.08 16.53 10.10
CA VAL A 421 7.67 16.31 11.42
C VAL A 421 9.03 15.58 11.34
N PRO A 422 9.16 14.43 10.65
CA PRO A 422 10.49 13.82 10.46
C PRO A 422 11.43 14.70 9.64
N ALA A 423 10.97 15.43 8.61
CA ALA A 423 11.80 16.34 7.84
C ALA A 423 12.39 17.45 8.72
N ALA A 424 11.57 18.12 9.52
CA ALA A 424 12.02 19.14 10.47
C ALA A 424 13.00 18.59 11.52
N PHE A 425 12.72 17.40 12.05
CA PHE A 425 13.66 16.75 12.99
C PHE A 425 15.03 16.51 12.33
N TRP A 426 15.07 15.95 11.13
CA TRP A 426 16.32 15.66 10.45
C TRP A 426 17.05 16.91 9.94
N LEU A 427 16.34 17.99 9.59
CA LEU A 427 16.94 19.31 9.37
C LEU A 427 17.65 19.79 10.63
N GLY A 428 16.99 19.70 11.79
CA GLY A 428 17.59 20.04 13.09
C GLY A 428 18.85 19.22 13.38
N GLU A 429 18.85 17.91 13.13
CA GLU A 429 20.00 17.04 13.31
C GLU A 429 21.16 17.41 12.37
N SER A 430 20.87 17.72 11.10
CA SER A 430 21.88 18.15 10.12
C SER A 430 22.55 19.45 10.56
N TYR A 431 21.77 20.45 10.96
CA TYR A 431 22.32 21.71 11.50
C TYR A 431 23.13 21.53 12.79
N ARG A 432 22.71 20.60 13.67
CA ARG A 432 23.47 20.26 14.87
C ARG A 432 24.87 19.77 14.55
N VAL A 433 24.98 18.83 13.63
CA VAL A 433 26.28 18.28 13.22
C VAL A 433 27.14 19.35 12.54
N LEU A 434 26.51 20.25 11.77
CA LEU A 434 27.18 21.40 11.14
C LEU A 434 27.44 22.56 12.13
N LYS A 435 27.26 22.34 13.44
CA LYS A 435 27.52 23.31 14.53
C LYS A 435 26.70 24.60 14.47
N ASN A 436 25.53 24.59 13.83
CA ASN A 436 24.58 25.71 13.83
C ASN A 436 23.48 25.48 14.87
N ALA A 437 23.79 25.78 16.15
CA ALA A 437 22.89 25.53 17.27
C ALA A 437 21.56 26.30 17.16
N LYS A 438 21.59 27.55 16.65
CA LYS A 438 20.37 28.38 16.47
C LYS A 438 19.41 27.75 15.49
N ALA A 439 19.88 27.36 14.31
CA ALA A 439 19.05 26.73 13.29
C ALA A 439 18.56 25.34 13.76
N SER A 440 19.42 24.57 14.41
CA SER A 440 19.08 23.28 15.01
C SER A 440 17.88 23.36 15.97
N LYS A 441 17.95 24.30 16.94
CA LYS A 441 16.88 24.52 17.92
C LYS A 441 15.58 24.93 17.24
N ARG A 442 15.63 25.88 16.29
CA ARG A 442 14.47 26.33 15.54
C ARG A 442 13.75 25.17 14.84
N TRP A 443 14.50 24.28 14.17
CA TRP A 443 13.89 23.17 13.43
C TRP A 443 13.30 22.10 14.35
N TRP A 444 13.90 21.88 15.53
CA TRP A 444 13.29 20.98 16.52
C TRP A 444 12.03 21.60 17.16
N GLU A 445 11.96 22.91 17.32
CA GLU A 445 10.74 23.60 17.76
C GLU A 445 9.62 23.47 16.71
N VAL A 446 9.94 23.60 15.42
CA VAL A 446 9.00 23.32 14.31
C VAL A 446 8.51 21.87 14.36
N ALA A 447 9.39 20.91 14.56
CA ALA A 447 9.02 19.50 14.69
C ALA A 447 8.13 19.26 15.92
N ALA A 448 8.41 19.92 17.07
CA ALA A 448 7.58 19.81 18.27
C ALA A 448 6.16 20.32 18.05
N GLN A 449 6.03 21.48 17.37
CA GLN A 449 4.73 22.02 16.99
C GLN A 449 3.98 21.07 16.06
N GLY A 450 4.64 20.57 15.02
CA GLY A 450 4.04 19.60 14.08
C GLY A 450 3.57 18.31 14.76
N CYS A 451 4.23 17.86 15.85
CA CYS A 451 3.77 16.71 16.62
C CYS A 451 2.39 16.90 17.26
N GLN A 452 1.97 18.12 17.57
CA GLN A 452 0.64 18.40 18.13
C GLN A 452 -0.44 18.08 17.09
N GLU A 453 -0.22 18.51 15.85
CA GLU A 453 -1.14 18.24 14.75
C GLU A 453 -1.07 16.76 14.30
N LEU A 454 0.13 16.20 14.21
CA LEU A 454 0.31 14.77 13.89
C LEU A 454 -0.46 13.87 14.86
N ARG A 455 -0.63 14.27 16.11
CA ARG A 455 -1.36 13.50 17.14
C ARG A 455 -2.81 13.23 16.76
N LEU A 456 -3.43 14.12 15.97
CA LEU A 456 -4.81 13.93 15.47
C LEU A 456 -4.91 12.79 14.45
N PHE A 457 -3.81 12.47 13.77
CA PHE A 457 -3.76 11.47 12.69
C PHE A 457 -3.06 10.17 13.11
N ASN A 458 -1.99 10.27 13.88
CA ASN A 458 -1.21 9.13 14.37
C ASN A 458 -0.56 9.44 15.72
N PRO A 459 -1.32 9.30 16.82
CA PRO A 459 -0.88 9.71 18.13
C PRO A 459 0.38 8.96 18.63
N ALA A 460 0.52 7.67 18.28
CA ALA A 460 1.69 6.88 18.68
C ALA A 460 2.99 7.40 18.03
N MET A 461 2.94 7.75 16.74
CA MET A 461 4.09 8.32 16.04
C MET A 461 4.35 9.77 16.44
N ALA A 462 3.30 10.54 16.73
CA ALA A 462 3.46 11.90 17.26
C ALA A 462 4.23 11.89 18.58
N ASP A 463 3.87 11.03 19.50
CA ASP A 463 4.56 10.88 20.79
C ASP A 463 5.97 10.32 20.63
N TYR A 464 6.22 9.43 19.67
CA TYR A 464 7.56 8.97 19.34
C TYR A 464 8.48 10.12 18.89
N TRP A 465 8.02 10.91 17.90
CA TRP A 465 8.79 12.05 17.41
C TRP A 465 8.96 13.14 18.46
N LEU A 466 7.90 13.42 19.24
CA LEU A 466 7.97 14.38 20.33
C LEU A 466 9.02 13.97 21.37
N GLY A 467 9.09 12.68 21.71
CA GLY A 467 10.12 12.14 22.60
C GLY A 467 11.54 12.40 22.08
N LYS A 468 11.78 12.20 20.79
CA LYS A 468 13.09 12.53 20.16
C LYS A 468 13.40 14.03 20.21
N VAL A 469 12.42 14.85 19.88
CA VAL A 469 12.56 16.30 19.85
C VAL A 469 12.83 16.87 21.25
N MET A 470 12.05 16.50 22.26
CA MET A 470 12.21 16.95 23.64
C MET A 470 13.59 16.57 24.20
N PHE A 471 14.08 15.37 23.88
CA PHE A 471 15.44 14.98 24.24
C PHE A 471 16.51 15.92 23.66
N ARG A 472 16.36 16.33 22.40
CA ARG A 472 17.26 17.27 21.72
C ARG A 472 17.17 18.69 22.26
N LEU A 473 16.00 19.10 22.70
CA LEU A 473 15.80 20.41 23.36
C LEU A 473 16.26 20.45 24.82
N GLY A 474 16.69 19.29 25.38
CA GLY A 474 17.20 19.17 26.76
C GLY A 474 16.12 18.82 27.79
N ASP A 475 14.86 18.68 27.40
CA ASP A 475 13.77 18.26 28.30
C ASP A 475 13.69 16.72 28.37
N LYS A 476 14.51 16.16 29.29
CA LYS A 476 14.53 14.72 29.55
C LYS A 476 13.21 14.20 30.15
N SER A 477 12.52 15.03 30.94
CA SER A 477 11.24 14.66 31.57
C SER A 477 10.14 14.55 30.52
N GLY A 478 9.97 15.59 29.70
CA GLY A 478 9.01 15.60 28.58
C GLY A 478 9.31 14.49 27.57
N SER A 479 10.57 14.24 27.24
CA SER A 479 10.99 13.13 26.40
C SER A 479 10.52 11.77 26.95
N ARG A 480 10.76 11.51 28.24
CA ARG A 480 10.33 10.26 28.91
C ARG A 480 8.81 10.12 28.90
N GLN A 481 8.07 11.21 29.16
CA GLN A 481 6.62 11.20 29.15
C GLN A 481 6.06 10.89 27.75
N ALA A 482 6.59 11.54 26.72
CA ALA A 482 6.20 11.31 25.32
C ALA A 482 6.47 9.85 24.90
N TYR A 483 7.64 9.30 25.19
CA TYR A 483 7.92 7.89 24.88
C TYR A 483 6.99 6.90 25.61
N LYS A 484 6.63 7.17 26.87
CA LYS A 484 5.62 6.37 27.58
C LYS A 484 4.25 6.49 26.89
N GLY A 485 3.87 7.69 26.45
CA GLY A 485 2.66 7.93 25.66
C GLY A 485 2.63 7.09 24.38
N ALA A 486 3.73 7.08 23.61
CA ALA A 486 3.86 6.27 22.42
C ALA A 486 3.63 4.76 22.70
N LEU A 487 4.25 4.23 23.77
CA LEU A 487 4.06 2.81 24.14
C LEU A 487 2.63 2.50 24.58
N SER A 488 1.98 3.38 25.33
CA SER A 488 0.59 3.19 25.78
C SER A 488 -0.41 3.17 24.62
N GLN A 489 -0.06 3.78 23.50
CA GLN A 489 -0.84 3.82 22.27
C GLN A 489 -0.46 2.71 21.27
N GLN A 490 0.11 1.63 21.78
CA GLN A 490 0.48 0.44 21.00
C GLN A 490 1.42 0.77 19.83
N LEU A 491 2.49 1.51 20.11
CA LEU A 491 3.59 1.69 19.15
C LEU A 491 4.09 0.32 18.68
N LEU A 492 4.24 0.13 17.39
CA LEU A 492 4.60 -1.16 16.80
C LEU A 492 6.13 -1.34 16.73
N TYR A 493 6.58 -2.60 16.69
CA TYR A 493 7.97 -2.91 16.35
C TYR A 493 8.28 -2.58 14.88
N PRO A 494 9.51 -2.21 14.55
CA PRO A 494 10.71 -2.19 15.40
C PRO A 494 10.86 -0.92 16.24
N VAL A 495 10.09 0.14 15.97
CA VAL A 495 10.19 1.46 16.64
C VAL A 495 9.91 1.32 18.13
N ARG A 496 8.97 0.45 18.52
CA ARG A 496 8.70 0.13 19.92
C ARG A 496 9.97 -0.31 20.65
N GLY A 497 10.75 -1.22 20.07
CA GLY A 497 11.99 -1.71 20.66
C GLY A 497 13.08 -0.63 20.81
N GLU A 498 13.11 0.36 19.90
CA GLU A 498 13.96 1.55 20.05
C GLU A 498 13.55 2.34 21.29
N VAL A 499 12.26 2.63 21.44
CA VAL A 499 11.72 3.40 22.57
C VAL A 499 11.94 2.69 23.90
N GLU A 500 11.73 1.39 23.98
CA GLU A 500 11.96 0.58 25.18
C GLU A 500 13.43 0.70 25.64
N ARG A 501 14.38 0.55 24.71
CA ARG A 501 15.83 0.73 24.99
C ARG A 501 16.19 2.15 25.43
N ILE A 502 15.57 3.17 24.85
CA ILE A 502 15.79 4.57 25.25
C ILE A 502 15.28 4.81 26.66
N LEU A 503 14.08 4.32 26.98
CA LEU A 503 13.49 4.48 28.32
C LEU A 503 14.31 3.78 29.42
N GLU A 504 14.90 2.64 29.12
CA GLU A 504 15.84 1.97 30.04
C GLU A 504 17.08 2.83 30.32
N LYS A 505 17.67 3.44 29.30
CA LYS A 505 18.81 4.36 29.45
C LYS A 505 18.45 5.65 30.18
N LEU A 506 17.23 6.14 30.05
CA LEU A 506 16.76 7.34 30.74
C LEU A 506 16.35 7.08 32.21
N LYS A 507 16.28 5.82 32.66
CA LYS A 507 16.08 5.46 34.07
C LYS A 507 17.35 5.60 34.89
N ARG A 508 18.51 5.44 34.25
CA ARG A 508 19.86 5.63 34.82
C ARG A 508 20.25 7.11 34.74
#